data_aab646802f973c1e80c79fd7f1932fc1
#
_entry.id   aab646802f973c1e80c79fd7f1932fc1
#
_cell.length_a   1.000
_cell.length_b   1.000
_cell.length_c   1.000
_cell.angle_alpha   90.00
_cell.angle_beta   90.00
_cell.angle_gamma   90.00
#
_symmetry.space_group_name_H-M   'P 1'
#
loop_
_entity.id
_entity.type
_entity.pdbx_description
1 polymer ?
#
loop_
_entity_poly.entity_id
_entity_poly.type
_entity_poly.pdbx_seq_one_letter_code
_entity_poly.pdbx_strand_id
1 'polypeptide(L)'
;PTPSPTPPSSAEGSTPSPSPGAMGNTPTPPPSALDTPTPPPPDSENDAPSEPPNLTWLWWLLSILALLALAALGLWRRLRSSEPALVAASVRDKDVKLLVWYRALLGVFAAEGQFPDSGESPAQFAHRMRAAGLATETFERFAAAVMAARYAGKSANGEQLEWAAQAYAELLGQLRPRERARYIRARLLHGLGDLSHIP
;
A
#
# COMPACT_ATOMS: atom_id res chain seq x y z
N PRO A 1 35.82 -26.48 4.18
CA PRO A 1 35.58 -26.04 5.53
C PRO A 1 35.60 -24.52 5.59
N THR A 2 34.44 -23.96 5.77
CA THR A 2 34.20 -22.52 5.83
C THR A 2 33.99 -22.14 7.31
N PRO A 3 34.65 -21.15 7.86
CA PRO A 3 34.46 -20.77 9.25
C PRO A 3 33.18 -19.95 9.45
N SER A 4 32.46 -20.27 10.51
CA SER A 4 31.28 -19.61 11.02
C SER A 4 31.62 -18.26 11.67
N PRO A 5 30.84 -17.20 11.48
CA PRO A 5 31.03 -15.96 12.23
C PRO A 5 30.34 -16.01 13.60
N THR A 6 31.10 -15.60 14.61
CA THR A 6 30.74 -15.42 16.01
C THR A 6 29.86 -14.17 16.20
N PRO A 7 28.84 -14.17 17.07
CA PRO A 7 28.09 -12.98 17.41
C PRO A 7 28.79 -12.11 18.45
N PRO A 8 28.65 -10.78 18.41
CA PRO A 8 29.21 -9.91 19.44
C PRO A 8 28.33 -9.83 20.69
N SER A 9 29.02 -9.78 21.78
CA SER A 9 28.62 -9.70 23.17
C SER A 9 27.86 -8.42 23.54
N SER A 10 26.92 -8.58 24.44
CA SER A 10 26.14 -7.58 25.13
C SER A 10 27.02 -6.63 25.97
N ALA A 11 26.73 -5.35 25.92
CA ALA A 11 27.22 -4.36 26.90
C ALA A 11 26.04 -3.82 27.70
N GLU A 12 26.12 -4.08 29.01
CA GLU A 12 25.30 -3.50 30.06
C GLU A 12 25.60 -1.99 30.21
N GLY A 13 24.55 -1.18 30.24
CA GLY A 13 24.63 0.26 30.53
C GLY A 13 23.76 0.63 31.73
N SER A 14 24.44 0.96 32.79
CA SER A 14 23.98 1.27 34.15
C SER A 14 23.01 2.45 34.24
N THR A 15 22.00 2.29 35.07
CA THR A 15 21.09 3.32 35.57
C THR A 15 21.74 4.14 36.73
N PRO A 16 21.60 5.44 36.80
CA PRO A 16 21.75 6.17 38.05
C PRO A 16 20.40 6.56 38.67
N SER A 17 20.26 6.23 39.94
CA SER A 17 19.21 6.60 40.88
C SER A 17 19.39 8.08 41.36
N PRO A 18 18.33 8.85 41.52
CA PRO A 18 18.43 10.10 42.25
C PRO A 18 18.05 9.94 43.74
N SER A 19 18.89 10.54 44.58
CA SER A 19 18.80 10.64 46.03
C SER A 19 17.80 11.72 46.46
N PRO A 20 17.22 11.60 47.69
CA PRO A 20 16.30 12.61 48.20
C PRO A 20 17.02 13.64 49.07
N GLY A 21 16.67 14.90 48.89
CA GLY A 21 17.24 16.02 49.62
C GLY A 21 16.21 16.93 50.26
N ALA A 22 16.24 16.93 51.57
CA ALA A 22 16.16 18.03 52.52
C ALA A 22 14.82 18.76 52.77
N MET A 23 14.38 18.56 53.98
CA MET A 23 13.44 19.36 54.75
C MET A 23 13.91 20.81 54.93
N GLY A 24 13.01 21.78 54.78
CA GLY A 24 13.21 23.18 55.12
C GLY A 24 12.05 23.67 55.98
N ASN A 25 12.40 24.10 57.15
CA ASN A 25 11.55 24.48 58.24
C ASN A 25 10.67 25.72 57.98
N THR A 26 9.45 25.65 58.50
CA THR A 26 8.49 26.72 58.68
C THR A 26 8.97 27.71 59.76
N PRO A 27 8.66 29.01 59.73
CA PRO A 27 8.24 29.76 60.84
C PRO A 27 6.81 30.32 60.71
N THR A 28 6.04 30.11 61.77
CA THR A 28 4.74 30.68 62.09
C THR A 28 4.83 32.15 62.33
N PRO A 29 4.01 33.04 61.80
CA PRO A 29 3.78 34.39 62.29
C PRO A 29 2.56 34.47 63.23
N PRO A 30 2.53 35.49 64.10
CA PRO A 30 1.59 35.61 65.25
C PRO A 30 0.21 36.17 64.82
N PRO A 31 -0.82 36.02 65.62
CA PRO A 31 -2.16 36.51 65.36
C PRO A 31 -2.29 38.00 65.63
N SER A 32 -2.80 38.74 64.71
CA SER A 32 -3.21 40.14 64.92
C SER A 32 -4.60 40.44 64.35
N ALA A 33 -5.40 40.91 65.32
CA ALA A 33 -6.42 41.94 65.18
C ALA A 33 -7.61 41.74 64.23
N LEU A 34 -8.74 41.74 64.92
CA LEU A 34 -10.08 42.17 64.47
C LEU A 34 -10.05 43.06 63.25
N ASP A 35 -10.65 42.56 62.19
CA ASP A 35 -11.14 43.38 61.09
C ASP A 35 -12.64 43.17 60.89
N THR A 36 -13.27 44.30 60.85
CA THR A 36 -14.67 44.60 60.62
C THR A 36 -15.16 43.94 59.33
N PRO A 37 -16.38 43.36 59.31
CA PRO A 37 -16.91 42.78 58.06
C PRO A 37 -17.23 43.91 57.07
N THR A 38 -16.45 43.98 56.01
CA THR A 38 -16.77 44.78 54.83
C THR A 38 -17.91 44.09 54.07
N PRO A 39 -18.98 44.83 53.74
CA PRO A 39 -20.05 44.22 52.94
C PRO A 39 -19.53 43.72 51.59
N PRO A 40 -20.05 42.57 51.11
CA PRO A 40 -19.64 42.03 49.81
C PRO A 40 -19.95 43.03 48.71
N PRO A 41 -19.05 43.22 47.74
CA PRO A 41 -19.37 44.00 46.53
C PRO A 41 -20.49 43.32 45.78
N PRO A 42 -21.35 44.10 45.11
CA PRO A 42 -22.44 43.53 44.33
C PRO A 42 -21.85 42.61 43.25
N ASP A 43 -22.43 41.43 43.18
CA ASP A 43 -22.12 40.44 42.10
C ASP A 43 -22.30 41.15 40.76
N SER A 44 -21.20 41.60 40.20
CA SER A 44 -21.19 41.90 38.75
C SER A 44 -21.32 40.54 38.05
N GLU A 45 -22.54 40.21 37.75
CA GLU A 45 -22.83 39.22 36.72
C GLU A 45 -22.08 39.65 35.46
N ASN A 46 -20.88 39.09 35.37
CA ASN A 46 -20.10 39.12 34.12
C ASN A 46 -20.84 38.21 33.15
N ASP A 47 -21.94 38.73 32.61
CA ASP A 47 -22.49 38.27 31.34
C ASP A 47 -21.48 38.62 30.25
N ALA A 48 -20.32 37.92 30.29
CA ALA A 48 -19.45 37.84 29.14
C ALA A 48 -20.24 37.15 28.06
N PRO A 49 -20.52 37.81 26.92
CA PRO A 49 -21.19 37.17 25.83
C PRO A 49 -20.38 35.91 25.48
N SER A 50 -21.02 34.77 25.64
CA SER A 50 -20.42 33.48 25.24
C SER A 50 -20.03 33.59 23.78
N GLU A 51 -18.74 33.74 23.52
CA GLU A 51 -18.22 33.74 22.15
C GLU A 51 -18.75 32.49 21.44
N PRO A 52 -19.35 32.64 20.25
CA PRO A 52 -19.87 31.50 19.54
C PRO A 52 -18.71 30.51 19.33
N PRO A 53 -18.97 29.22 19.51
CA PRO A 53 -17.92 28.20 19.42
C PRO A 53 -17.21 28.38 18.09
N ASN A 54 -15.89 28.53 18.16
CA ASN A 54 -15.05 28.81 16.99
C ASN A 54 -15.06 27.59 16.06
N LEU A 55 -16.03 27.55 15.12
CA LEU A 55 -16.23 26.45 14.18
C LEU A 55 -15.13 26.39 13.07
N THR A 56 -14.13 27.24 13.15
CA THR A 56 -13.07 27.30 12.13
C THR A 56 -12.34 25.95 11.99
N TRP A 57 -12.18 25.20 13.07
CA TRP A 57 -11.59 23.86 13.03
C TRP A 57 -12.45 22.86 12.22
N LEU A 58 -13.78 23.01 12.20
CA LEU A 58 -14.69 22.16 11.44
C LEU A 58 -14.48 22.33 9.94
N TRP A 59 -14.26 23.58 9.48
CA TRP A 59 -13.95 23.86 8.08
C TRP A 59 -12.63 23.27 7.65
N TRP A 60 -11.61 23.28 8.51
CA TRP A 60 -10.34 22.62 8.26
C TRP A 60 -10.48 21.10 8.17
N LEU A 61 -11.25 20.51 9.07
CA LEU A 61 -11.54 19.08 9.08
C LEU A 61 -12.31 18.66 7.82
N LEU A 62 -13.32 19.44 7.43
CA LEU A 62 -14.11 19.21 6.22
C LEU A 62 -13.25 19.31 4.95
N SER A 63 -12.35 20.29 4.91
CA SER A 63 -11.41 20.48 3.78
C SER A 63 -10.43 19.31 3.66
N ILE A 64 -9.88 18.82 4.77
CA ILE A 64 -9.00 17.63 4.79
C ILE A 64 -9.78 16.41 4.34
N LEU A 65 -11.01 16.22 4.82
CA LEU A 65 -11.85 15.08 4.44
C LEU A 65 -12.21 15.13 2.94
N ALA A 66 -12.53 16.31 2.41
CA ALA A 66 -12.80 16.50 0.99
C ALA A 66 -11.55 16.19 0.14
N LEU A 67 -10.37 16.63 0.57
CA LEU A 67 -9.11 16.34 -0.11
C LEU A 67 -8.81 14.83 -0.12
N LEU A 68 -9.00 14.15 1.01
CA LEU A 68 -8.85 12.71 1.13
C LEU A 68 -9.84 11.96 0.24
N ALA A 69 -11.10 12.39 0.18
CA ALA A 69 -12.11 11.81 -0.68
C ALA A 69 -11.75 11.96 -2.17
N LEU A 70 -11.27 13.14 -2.58
CA LEU A 70 -10.79 13.38 -3.95
C LEU A 70 -9.56 12.53 -4.28
N ALA A 71 -8.61 12.42 -3.36
CA ALA A 71 -7.43 11.57 -3.52
C ALA A 71 -7.82 10.07 -3.64
N ALA A 72 -8.73 9.61 -2.78
CA ALA A 72 -9.25 8.24 -2.83
C ALA A 72 -10.01 7.97 -4.14
N LEU A 73 -10.83 8.91 -4.61
CA LEU A 73 -11.53 8.81 -5.88
C LEU A 73 -10.57 8.77 -7.07
N GLY A 74 -9.55 9.62 -7.06
CA GLY A 74 -8.49 9.63 -8.08
C GLY A 74 -7.72 8.30 -8.12
N LEU A 75 -7.35 7.80 -6.95
CA LEU A 75 -6.68 6.51 -6.80
C LEU A 75 -7.58 5.35 -7.29
N TRP A 76 -8.84 5.36 -6.91
CA TRP A 76 -9.81 4.35 -7.34
C TRP A 76 -10.04 4.37 -8.85
N ARG A 77 -10.17 5.57 -9.46
CA ARG A 77 -10.27 5.70 -10.93
C ARG A 77 -9.02 5.17 -11.61
N ARG A 78 -7.83 5.49 -11.08
CA ARG A 78 -6.55 5.02 -11.63
C ARG A 78 -6.41 3.50 -11.52
N LEU A 79 -6.80 2.90 -10.39
CA LEU A 79 -6.85 1.44 -10.22
C LEU A 79 -7.77 0.79 -11.25
N ARG A 80 -8.96 1.34 -11.40
CA ARG A 80 -9.94 0.80 -12.35
C ARG A 80 -9.49 0.95 -13.80
N SER A 81 -8.95 2.11 -14.18
CA SER A 81 -8.46 2.33 -15.56
C SER A 81 -7.24 1.48 -15.93
N SER A 82 -6.46 1.03 -14.95
CA SER A 82 -5.33 0.13 -15.17
C SER A 82 -5.70 -1.36 -15.10
N GLU A 83 -6.98 -1.69 -14.95
CA GLU A 83 -7.43 -3.08 -14.94
C GLU A 83 -7.20 -3.74 -16.32
N PRO A 84 -6.49 -4.90 -16.37
CA PRO A 84 -6.14 -5.52 -17.64
C PRO A 84 -7.33 -5.82 -18.53
N ALA A 85 -8.47 -6.20 -17.92
CA ALA A 85 -9.71 -6.46 -18.63
C ALA A 85 -10.24 -5.21 -19.34
N LEU A 86 -10.21 -4.04 -18.68
CA LEU A 86 -10.67 -2.77 -19.28
C LEU A 86 -9.71 -2.27 -20.35
N VAL A 87 -8.40 -2.40 -20.12
CA VAL A 87 -7.38 -2.07 -21.14
C VAL A 87 -7.54 -2.98 -22.37
N ALA A 88 -7.67 -4.29 -22.15
CA ALA A 88 -7.91 -5.23 -23.24
C ALA A 88 -9.23 -4.95 -23.95
N ALA A 89 -10.30 -4.56 -23.26
CA ALA A 89 -11.58 -4.21 -23.88
C ALA A 89 -11.48 -2.96 -24.79
N SER A 90 -10.62 -1.99 -24.45
CA SER A 90 -10.43 -0.77 -25.22
C SER A 90 -9.66 -0.98 -26.53
N VAL A 91 -8.90 -2.05 -26.63
CA VAL A 91 -8.12 -2.42 -27.83
C VAL A 91 -9.02 -3.20 -28.81
N ARG A 92 -8.92 -2.91 -30.10
CA ARG A 92 -9.70 -3.66 -31.13
C ARG A 92 -8.99 -4.91 -31.60
N ASP A 93 -7.66 -4.86 -31.68
CA ASP A 93 -6.82 -5.94 -32.16
C ASP A 93 -6.70 -7.04 -31.09
N LYS A 94 -7.04 -8.28 -31.49
CA LYS A 94 -6.99 -9.44 -30.59
C LYS A 94 -5.57 -9.83 -30.20
N ASP A 95 -4.60 -9.63 -31.09
CA ASP A 95 -3.21 -9.96 -30.85
C ASP A 95 -2.61 -8.99 -29.81
N VAL A 96 -2.99 -7.70 -29.90
CA VAL A 96 -2.61 -6.69 -28.92
C VAL A 96 -3.29 -6.96 -27.57
N LYS A 97 -4.57 -7.41 -27.55
CA LYS A 97 -5.23 -7.84 -26.30
C LYS A 97 -4.48 -8.98 -25.63
N LEU A 98 -4.03 -9.95 -26.41
CA LEU A 98 -3.26 -11.08 -25.89
C LEU A 98 -1.97 -10.61 -25.22
N LEU A 99 -1.26 -9.65 -25.82
CA LEU A 99 -0.04 -9.07 -25.25
C LEU A 99 -0.31 -8.25 -24.00
N VAL A 100 -1.43 -7.53 -23.93
CA VAL A 100 -1.87 -6.81 -22.70
C VAL A 100 -2.05 -7.80 -21.55
N TRP A 101 -2.74 -8.91 -21.78
CA TRP A 101 -2.92 -9.95 -20.80
C TRP A 101 -1.61 -10.61 -20.37
N TYR A 102 -0.72 -10.87 -21.34
CA TYR A 102 0.59 -11.45 -21.04
C TYR A 102 1.42 -10.54 -20.16
N ARG A 103 1.45 -9.23 -20.43
CA ARG A 103 2.10 -8.25 -19.58
C ARG A 103 1.50 -8.19 -18.17
N ALA A 104 0.18 -8.26 -18.06
CA ALA A 104 -0.48 -8.28 -16.77
C ALA A 104 -0.07 -9.51 -15.94
N LEU A 105 0.01 -10.68 -16.58
CA LEU A 105 0.45 -11.93 -15.95
C LEU A 105 1.92 -11.87 -15.53
N LEU A 106 2.80 -11.32 -16.38
CA LEU A 106 4.19 -11.08 -15.99
C LEU A 106 4.29 -10.17 -14.76
N GLY A 107 3.41 -9.18 -14.63
CA GLY A 107 3.35 -8.33 -13.44
C GLY A 107 2.96 -9.09 -12.16
N VAL A 108 2.10 -10.11 -12.28
CA VAL A 108 1.75 -10.97 -11.15
C VAL A 108 2.97 -11.77 -10.70
N PHE A 109 3.70 -12.41 -11.62
CA PHE A 109 4.93 -13.14 -11.32
C PHE A 109 6.04 -12.25 -10.78
N ALA A 110 6.19 -11.04 -11.34
CA ALA A 110 7.15 -10.05 -10.85
C ALA A 110 6.90 -9.65 -9.38
N ALA A 111 5.65 -9.62 -8.93
CA ALA A 111 5.32 -9.37 -7.53
C ALA A 111 5.81 -10.48 -6.59
N GLU A 112 5.95 -11.70 -7.10
CA GLU A 112 6.56 -12.85 -6.42
C GLU A 112 8.10 -12.89 -6.60
N GLY A 113 8.67 -11.92 -7.32
CA GLY A 113 10.11 -11.90 -7.62
C GLY A 113 10.51 -12.83 -8.75
N GLN A 114 9.54 -13.30 -9.56
CA GLN A 114 9.79 -14.18 -10.70
C GLN A 114 9.79 -13.38 -12.00
N PHE A 115 10.91 -13.41 -12.70
CA PHE A 115 11.07 -12.70 -13.98
C PHE A 115 11.48 -13.69 -15.07
N PRO A 116 11.10 -13.43 -16.34
CA PRO A 116 11.66 -14.16 -17.47
C PRO A 116 13.18 -13.92 -17.55
N ASP A 117 13.93 -14.98 -17.81
CA ASP A 117 15.37 -14.87 -18.05
C ASP A 117 15.62 -14.18 -19.40
N SER A 118 16.84 -13.62 -19.55
CA SER A 118 17.22 -12.99 -20.82
C SER A 118 17.19 -14.01 -21.96
N GLY A 119 16.33 -13.75 -22.96
CA GLY A 119 16.13 -14.66 -24.10
C GLY A 119 15.14 -15.79 -23.84
N GLU A 120 14.56 -15.91 -22.67
CA GLU A 120 13.52 -16.90 -22.37
C GLU A 120 12.23 -16.58 -23.14
N SER A 121 11.70 -17.56 -23.85
CA SER A 121 10.45 -17.43 -24.54
C SER A 121 9.26 -17.51 -23.57
N PRO A 122 8.07 -16.95 -23.92
CA PRO A 122 6.87 -17.06 -23.11
C PRO A 122 6.51 -18.51 -22.73
N ALA A 123 6.69 -19.45 -23.63
CA ALA A 123 6.40 -20.86 -23.38
C ALA A 123 7.41 -21.49 -22.41
N GLN A 124 8.70 -21.16 -22.54
CA GLN A 124 9.74 -21.65 -21.62
C GLN A 124 9.52 -21.10 -20.22
N PHE A 125 9.23 -19.79 -20.11
CA PHE A 125 8.90 -19.17 -18.83
C PHE A 125 7.69 -19.85 -18.17
N ALA A 126 6.60 -20.07 -18.92
CA ALA A 126 5.42 -20.72 -18.40
C ALA A 126 5.71 -22.16 -17.92
N HIS A 127 6.49 -22.90 -18.68
CA HIS A 127 6.91 -24.26 -18.31
C HIS A 127 7.75 -24.27 -17.03
N ARG A 128 8.70 -23.35 -16.90
CA ARG A 128 9.54 -23.17 -15.70
C ARG A 128 8.68 -22.81 -14.48
N MET A 129 7.75 -21.88 -14.62
CA MET A 129 6.83 -21.48 -13.53
C MET A 129 5.91 -22.64 -13.13
N ARG A 130 5.44 -23.43 -14.08
CA ARG A 130 4.65 -24.62 -13.78
C ARG A 130 5.46 -25.69 -13.05
N ALA A 131 6.68 -25.95 -13.50
CA ALA A 131 7.57 -26.89 -12.82
C ALA A 131 7.89 -26.47 -11.38
N ALA A 132 7.94 -25.16 -11.11
CA ALA A 132 8.07 -24.58 -9.78
C ALA A 132 6.76 -24.61 -8.94
N GLY A 133 5.64 -25.04 -9.50
CA GLY A 133 4.32 -25.03 -8.85
C GLY A 133 3.71 -23.63 -8.69
N LEU A 134 4.23 -22.64 -9.42
CA LEU A 134 3.79 -21.23 -9.35
C LEU A 134 2.81 -20.86 -10.47
N ALA A 135 2.63 -21.72 -11.47
CA ALA A 135 1.74 -21.48 -12.59
C ALA A 135 0.77 -22.63 -12.83
N THR A 136 -0.38 -22.30 -13.41
CA THR A 136 -1.42 -23.25 -13.78
C THR A 136 -1.23 -23.74 -15.22
N GLU A 137 -1.90 -24.85 -15.57
CA GLU A 137 -1.96 -25.34 -16.95
C GLU A 137 -2.59 -24.30 -17.90
N THR A 138 -3.56 -23.54 -17.40
CA THR A 138 -4.21 -22.46 -18.15
C THR A 138 -3.19 -21.41 -18.59
N PHE A 139 -2.25 -21.05 -17.72
CA PHE A 139 -1.18 -20.11 -18.08
C PHE A 139 -0.22 -20.68 -19.13
N GLU A 140 0.12 -21.96 -19.06
CA GLU A 140 0.99 -22.60 -20.06
C GLU A 140 0.33 -22.64 -21.44
N ARG A 141 -0.96 -23.00 -21.51
CA ARG A 141 -1.75 -22.95 -22.75
C ARG A 141 -1.82 -21.54 -23.32
N PHE A 142 -2.04 -20.56 -22.46
CA PHE A 142 -2.06 -19.16 -22.85
C PHE A 142 -0.70 -18.68 -23.38
N ALA A 143 0.41 -19.02 -22.71
CA ALA A 143 1.76 -18.66 -23.15
C ALA A 143 2.10 -19.29 -24.53
N ALA A 144 1.64 -20.50 -24.80
CA ALA A 144 1.76 -21.12 -26.12
C ALA A 144 0.97 -20.33 -27.19
N ALA A 145 -0.23 -19.82 -26.84
CA ALA A 145 -1.01 -18.96 -27.74
C ALA A 145 -0.30 -17.62 -28.03
N VAL A 146 0.34 -17.00 -27.01
CA VAL A 146 1.16 -15.80 -27.18
C VAL A 146 2.33 -16.07 -28.15
N MET A 147 3.00 -17.21 -28.01
CA MET A 147 4.06 -17.62 -28.93
C MET A 147 3.54 -17.79 -30.37
N ALA A 148 2.38 -18.44 -30.54
CA ALA A 148 1.79 -18.64 -31.87
C ALA A 148 1.40 -17.31 -32.52
N ALA A 149 0.82 -16.38 -31.76
CA ALA A 149 0.46 -15.06 -32.27
C ALA A 149 1.71 -14.23 -32.65
N ARG A 150 2.75 -14.27 -31.81
CA ARG A 150 3.93 -13.43 -32.00
C ARG A 150 4.90 -13.93 -33.09
N TYR A 151 5.06 -15.25 -33.19
CA TYR A 151 6.10 -15.85 -34.04
C TYR A 151 5.57 -16.71 -35.20
N ALA A 152 4.34 -17.24 -35.10
CA ALA A 152 3.76 -18.07 -36.16
C ALA A 152 2.69 -17.33 -36.99
N GLY A 153 2.46 -16.04 -36.75
CA GLY A 153 1.49 -15.21 -37.46
C GLY A 153 0.04 -15.70 -37.31
N LYS A 154 -0.27 -16.46 -36.27
CA LYS A 154 -1.63 -16.94 -35.99
C LYS A 154 -2.36 -15.90 -35.18
N SER A 155 -3.42 -15.31 -35.74
CA SER A 155 -4.25 -14.35 -34.98
C SER A 155 -4.92 -14.98 -33.76
N ALA A 156 -4.96 -14.22 -32.67
CA ALA A 156 -5.62 -14.63 -31.43
C ALA A 156 -7.13 -14.88 -31.66
N ASN A 157 -7.66 -15.90 -31.01
CA ASN A 157 -9.08 -16.19 -30.99
C ASN A 157 -9.72 -15.82 -29.62
N GLY A 158 -11.08 -15.93 -29.55
CA GLY A 158 -11.82 -15.61 -28.32
C GLY A 158 -11.45 -16.53 -27.15
N GLU A 159 -11.30 -17.81 -27.40
CA GLU A 159 -10.98 -18.82 -26.40
C GLU A 159 -9.62 -18.57 -25.73
N GLN A 160 -8.61 -18.13 -26.51
CA GLN A 160 -7.30 -17.78 -25.98
C GLN A 160 -7.34 -16.55 -25.06
N LEU A 161 -8.25 -15.61 -25.32
CA LEU A 161 -8.48 -14.47 -24.43
C LEU A 161 -9.21 -14.88 -23.15
N GLU A 162 -10.08 -15.88 -23.20
CA GLU A 162 -10.71 -16.46 -22.01
C GLU A 162 -9.67 -17.18 -21.15
N TRP A 163 -8.76 -17.97 -21.74
CA TRP A 163 -7.63 -18.56 -21.01
C TRP A 163 -6.77 -17.51 -20.33
N ALA A 164 -6.53 -16.38 -20.98
CA ALA A 164 -5.78 -15.27 -20.40
C ALA A 164 -6.46 -14.70 -19.15
N ALA A 165 -7.76 -14.43 -19.24
CA ALA A 165 -8.56 -13.91 -18.12
C ALA A 165 -8.63 -14.91 -16.97
N GLN A 166 -8.81 -16.20 -17.29
CA GLN A 166 -8.85 -17.28 -16.30
C GLN A 166 -7.49 -17.43 -15.61
N ALA A 167 -6.39 -17.53 -16.36
CA ALA A 167 -5.05 -17.64 -15.81
C ALA A 167 -4.72 -16.44 -14.89
N TYR A 168 -5.12 -15.24 -15.29
CA TYR A 168 -4.94 -14.05 -14.48
C TYR A 168 -5.72 -14.11 -13.16
N ALA A 169 -6.98 -14.54 -13.18
CA ALA A 169 -7.80 -14.68 -12.00
C ALA A 169 -7.24 -15.75 -11.05
N GLU A 170 -6.81 -16.90 -11.60
CA GLU A 170 -6.20 -18.00 -10.84
C GLU A 170 -4.92 -17.54 -10.13
N LEU A 171 -3.97 -16.95 -10.87
CA LEU A 171 -2.70 -16.50 -10.33
C LEU A 171 -2.88 -15.36 -9.31
N LEU A 172 -3.76 -14.39 -9.61
CA LEU A 172 -4.05 -13.31 -8.66
C LEU A 172 -4.66 -13.84 -7.36
N GLY A 173 -5.46 -14.92 -7.43
CA GLY A 173 -6.04 -15.61 -6.27
C GLY A 173 -5.01 -16.34 -5.42
N GLN A 174 -3.90 -16.80 -6.01
CA GLN A 174 -2.81 -17.51 -5.32
C GLN A 174 -1.84 -16.57 -4.61
N LEU A 175 -1.78 -15.29 -5.02
CA LEU A 175 -0.90 -14.30 -4.38
C LEU A 175 -1.19 -14.14 -2.89
N ARG A 176 -0.12 -14.15 -2.10
CA ARG A 176 -0.20 -13.76 -0.69
C ARG A 176 -0.58 -12.28 -0.55
N PRO A 177 -1.19 -11.85 0.56
CA PRO A 177 -1.63 -10.45 0.75
C PRO A 177 -0.52 -9.41 0.51
N ARG A 178 0.72 -9.71 0.90
CA ARG A 178 1.88 -8.82 0.71
C ARG A 178 2.28 -8.68 -0.77
N GLU A 179 2.28 -9.78 -1.51
CA GLU A 179 2.59 -9.84 -2.95
C GLU A 179 1.49 -9.15 -3.75
N ARG A 180 0.24 -9.39 -3.38
CA ARG A 180 -0.91 -8.69 -3.96
C ARG A 180 -0.83 -7.18 -3.75
N ALA A 181 -0.41 -6.72 -2.57
CA ALA A 181 -0.19 -5.30 -2.30
C ALA A 181 0.95 -4.73 -3.15
N ARG A 182 2.06 -5.47 -3.34
CA ARG A 182 3.16 -5.09 -4.25
C ARG A 182 2.68 -4.97 -5.69
N TYR A 183 1.93 -5.96 -6.18
CA TYR A 183 1.34 -5.93 -7.53
C TYR A 183 0.45 -4.71 -7.74
N ILE A 184 -0.48 -4.45 -6.81
CA ILE A 184 -1.38 -3.30 -6.88
C ILE A 184 -0.58 -1.99 -6.88
N ARG A 185 0.43 -1.87 -6.02
CA ARG A 185 1.31 -0.69 -5.94
C ARG A 185 2.09 -0.49 -7.24
N ALA A 186 2.71 -1.53 -7.77
CA ALA A 186 3.44 -1.47 -9.03
C ALA A 186 2.53 -1.04 -10.19
N ARG A 187 1.34 -1.62 -10.27
CA ARG A 187 0.32 -1.27 -11.27
C ARG A 187 -0.15 0.18 -11.16
N LEU A 188 -0.25 0.72 -9.96
CA LEU A 188 -0.60 2.12 -9.71
C LEU A 188 0.50 3.09 -10.15
N LEU A 189 1.75 2.75 -9.89
CA LEU A 189 2.89 3.62 -10.16
C LEU A 189 3.28 3.60 -11.63
N HIS A 190 3.33 2.42 -12.24
CA HIS A 190 3.92 2.21 -13.58
C HIS A 190 2.89 1.82 -14.65
N GLY A 191 1.62 1.54 -14.25
CA GLY A 191 0.61 1.02 -15.16
C GLY A 191 0.96 -0.40 -15.65
N LEU A 192 0.35 -0.82 -16.77
CA LEU A 192 0.66 -2.10 -17.43
C LEU A 192 1.85 -1.99 -18.41
N GLY A 193 2.41 -0.78 -18.58
CA GLY A 193 3.37 -0.49 -19.65
C GLY A 193 4.83 -0.78 -19.30
N ASP A 194 5.22 -0.64 -18.04
CA ASP A 194 6.63 -0.71 -17.63
C ASP A 194 6.82 -1.61 -16.42
N LEU A 195 6.92 -2.90 -16.68
CA LEU A 195 7.16 -3.92 -15.68
C LEU A 195 8.66 -4.16 -15.44
N SER A 196 9.54 -3.44 -16.14
CA SER A 196 11.00 -3.57 -16.03
C SER A 196 11.58 -3.01 -14.73
N HIS A 197 10.78 -2.31 -13.93
CA HIS A 197 11.20 -1.65 -12.71
C HIS A 197 10.54 -2.21 -11.43
N ILE A 198 10.08 -3.45 -11.44
CA ILE A 198 9.65 -4.10 -10.20
C ILE A 198 10.92 -4.68 -9.54
N PRO A 199 11.41 -4.09 -8.42
CA PRO A 199 12.57 -4.57 -7.70
C PRO A 199 12.28 -5.88 -6.97
#